data_c472694967e4fa80773ca15da7d93f42
#
_entry.id   c472694967e4fa80773ca15da7d93f42
#
_cell.length_a   1.000
_cell.length_b   1.000
_cell.length_c   1.000
_cell.angle_alpha   90.00
_cell.angle_beta   90.00
_cell.angle_gamma   90.00
#
_symmetry.space_group_name_H-M   'P 1'
#
loop_
_entity.id
_entity.type
_entity.pdbx_description
1 polymer ?
#
loop_
_entity_poly.entity_id
_entity_poly.type
_entity_poly.pdbx_seq_one_letter_code
_entity_poly.pdbx_strand_id
1 'polypeptide(L)'
;MWNDSANPVELATAIDWGAVGATCNPVIALAVLKADQALWAERVRAYVASNPTATESEIGWAMVRRLSTEAAELLRPAFDAGDGRDGRLSIQVDPRLHTDRDALVEQAVEFHSLAPNMIVKIPATKVGIEAIEEATFRGVSINATVSFTVPQTIAVAEAVERGLTRREAVGLDTSSMGPVCTIMVGRLDDWLKIVAKRDGVVLDPGMLEWAGVAVFKEAYRIYQERGYRLRLLSAAFRNHMHWSALIGGDVIISPPFAWGRLLNASDIDPVPSIETPVPDRIHETLYSHLPDYRAAFDAGGIAPEDFLDFGATRRTLRGFIAACADLETWVRDIVLADPS
;
A
#
# COMPACT_ATOMS: atom_id res chain seq x y z
N MET A 1 7.99 10.77 -5.82
CA MET A 1 8.38 9.45 -5.26
C MET A 1 7.98 9.40 -3.79
N TRP A 2 7.55 8.26 -3.28
CA TRP A 2 7.29 8.02 -1.85
C TRP A 2 8.31 7.03 -1.30
N ASN A 3 8.49 6.98 0.04
CA ASN A 3 9.32 6.02 0.73
C ASN A 3 8.46 4.91 1.36
N ASP A 4 8.74 3.63 1.10
CA ASP A 4 7.99 2.53 1.73
C ASP A 4 8.57 2.18 3.11
N SER A 5 8.65 3.20 3.98
CA SER A 5 9.04 3.11 5.38
C SER A 5 8.56 4.34 6.15
N ALA A 6 8.08 4.13 7.38
CA ALA A 6 7.76 5.19 8.34
C ALA A 6 8.89 5.40 9.38
N ASN A 7 10.05 4.76 9.21
CA ASN A 7 11.21 4.99 10.07
C ASN A 7 11.67 6.45 9.93
N PRO A 8 11.73 7.25 11.02
CA PRO A 8 12.04 8.67 10.92
C PRO A 8 13.41 8.98 10.29
N VAL A 9 14.43 8.15 10.54
CA VAL A 9 15.77 8.34 9.99
C VAL A 9 15.81 8.02 8.49
N GLU A 10 15.19 6.90 8.10
CA GLU A 10 15.06 6.53 6.68
C GLU A 10 14.22 7.56 5.92
N LEU A 11 13.12 8.02 6.53
CA LEU A 11 12.23 9.01 5.91
C LEU A 11 12.91 10.37 5.73
N ALA A 12 13.64 10.87 6.74
CA ALA A 12 14.41 12.10 6.61
C ALA A 12 15.40 12.01 5.45
N THR A 13 16.17 10.92 5.37
CA THR A 13 17.09 10.67 4.26
C THR A 13 16.37 10.59 2.91
N ALA A 14 15.20 9.93 2.86
CA ALA A 14 14.42 9.83 1.62
C ALA A 14 13.86 11.20 1.18
N ILE A 15 13.48 12.06 2.12
CA ILE A 15 13.07 13.45 1.85
C ILE A 15 14.23 14.25 1.24
N ASP A 16 15.44 14.10 1.75
CA ASP A 16 16.64 14.72 1.15
C ASP A 16 16.89 14.24 -0.29
N TRP A 17 16.46 13.02 -0.63
CA TRP A 17 16.49 12.50 -2.01
C TRP A 17 15.28 12.95 -2.86
N GLY A 18 14.37 13.75 -2.31
CA GLY A 18 13.19 14.26 -3.00
C GLY A 18 11.93 13.41 -2.83
N ALA A 19 11.86 12.56 -1.81
CA ALA A 19 10.60 11.86 -1.50
C ALA A 19 9.56 12.84 -0.96
N VAL A 20 8.34 12.72 -1.47
CA VAL A 20 7.19 13.60 -1.14
C VAL A 20 6.03 12.80 -0.53
N GLY A 21 6.31 11.70 0.13
CA GLY A 21 5.33 10.86 0.81
C GLY A 21 5.94 9.60 1.36
N ALA A 22 5.19 8.89 2.18
CA ALA A 22 5.63 7.61 2.75
C ALA A 22 4.45 6.66 3.00
N THR A 23 4.79 5.38 3.10
CA THR A 23 3.82 4.33 3.41
C THR A 23 4.22 3.56 4.66
N CYS A 24 3.20 3.20 5.45
CA CYS A 24 3.31 2.31 6.59
C CYS A 24 2.28 1.18 6.48
N ASN A 25 2.60 0.03 7.06
CA ASN A 25 1.72 -1.11 7.24
C ASN A 25 2.18 -1.88 8.49
N PRO A 26 1.43 -2.88 8.99
CA PRO A 26 1.79 -3.59 10.22
C PRO A 26 3.19 -4.20 10.22
N VAL A 27 3.66 -4.71 9.08
CA VAL A 27 5.01 -5.30 8.95
C VAL A 27 6.08 -4.21 9.08
N ILE A 28 5.90 -3.09 8.39
CA ILE A 28 6.82 -1.94 8.46
C ILE A 28 6.84 -1.35 9.87
N ALA A 29 5.65 -1.11 10.45
CA ALA A 29 5.54 -0.57 11.80
C ALA A 29 6.30 -1.44 12.81
N LEU A 30 6.04 -2.75 12.84
CA LEU A 30 6.73 -3.67 13.73
C LEU A 30 8.25 -3.67 13.53
N ALA A 31 8.72 -3.61 12.27
CA ALA A 31 10.15 -3.55 11.98
C ALA A 31 10.79 -2.28 12.55
N VAL A 32 10.12 -1.12 12.42
CA VAL A 32 10.60 0.15 12.99
C VAL A 32 10.62 0.11 14.52
N LEU A 33 9.56 -0.42 15.15
CA LEU A 33 9.49 -0.54 16.62
C LEU A 33 10.60 -1.44 17.16
N LYS A 34 10.92 -2.54 16.48
CA LYS A 34 12.01 -3.46 16.84
C LYS A 34 13.40 -2.86 16.59
N ALA A 35 13.56 -2.00 15.57
CA ALA A 35 14.85 -1.39 15.23
C ALA A 35 15.36 -0.43 16.31
N ASP A 36 14.46 0.26 17.04
CA ASP A 36 14.79 1.08 18.21
C ASP A 36 14.01 0.62 19.43
N GLN A 37 14.30 -0.62 19.84
CA GLN A 37 13.59 -1.28 20.93
C GLN A 37 13.65 -0.52 22.26
N ALA A 38 14.76 0.16 22.55
CA ALA A 38 14.92 0.89 23.80
C ALA A 38 13.92 2.04 23.91
N LEU A 39 13.87 2.88 22.89
CA LEU A 39 12.93 4.01 22.79
C LEU A 39 11.48 3.54 22.83
N TRP A 40 11.14 2.53 22.03
CA TRP A 40 9.76 2.09 21.91
C TRP A 40 9.28 1.31 23.13
N ALA A 41 10.16 0.55 23.80
CA ALA A 41 9.82 -0.08 25.07
C ALA A 41 9.54 0.94 26.18
N GLU A 42 10.29 2.05 26.24
CA GLU A 42 9.99 3.16 27.15
C GLU A 42 8.60 3.76 26.86
N ARG A 43 8.28 4.02 25.59
CA ARG A 43 6.98 4.55 25.15
C ARG A 43 5.82 3.61 25.49
N VAL A 44 6.01 2.29 25.32
CA VAL A 44 5.04 1.27 25.74
C VAL A 44 4.79 1.33 27.23
N ARG A 45 5.84 1.35 28.06
CA ARG A 45 5.69 1.44 29.53
C ARG A 45 5.00 2.73 29.98
N ALA A 46 5.33 3.85 29.34
CA ALA A 46 4.66 5.13 29.61
C ALA A 46 3.18 5.09 29.24
N TYR A 47 2.82 4.48 28.12
CA TYR A 47 1.43 4.30 27.70
C TYR A 47 0.65 3.42 28.69
N VAL A 48 1.20 2.29 29.10
CA VAL A 48 0.61 1.36 30.07
C VAL A 48 0.40 2.03 31.44
N ALA A 49 1.36 2.85 31.91
CA ALA A 49 1.22 3.59 33.15
C ALA A 49 0.00 4.54 33.16
N SER A 50 -0.36 5.09 31.99
CA SER A 50 -1.53 5.96 31.81
C SER A 50 -2.81 5.20 31.44
N ASN A 51 -2.69 3.96 30.98
CA ASN A 51 -3.77 3.11 30.50
C ASN A 51 -3.62 1.67 31.04
N PRO A 52 -3.79 1.45 32.35
CA PRO A 52 -3.42 0.19 33.02
C PRO A 52 -4.31 -1.02 32.62
N THR A 53 -5.43 -0.79 31.95
CA THR A 53 -6.36 -1.83 31.48
C THR A 53 -6.24 -2.08 29.99
N ALA A 54 -5.32 -1.38 29.28
CA ALA A 54 -5.17 -1.54 27.84
C ALA A 54 -4.66 -2.94 27.48
N THR A 55 -5.26 -3.53 26.49
CA THR A 55 -4.84 -4.81 25.92
C THR A 55 -3.56 -4.66 25.09
N GLU A 56 -2.86 -5.77 24.85
CA GLU A 56 -1.66 -5.79 23.97
C GLU A 56 -1.95 -5.19 22.58
N SER A 57 -3.13 -5.46 22.06
CA SER A 57 -3.59 -4.92 20.77
C SER A 57 -3.73 -3.40 20.82
N GLU A 58 -4.41 -2.85 21.84
CA GLU A 58 -4.61 -1.41 22.01
C GLU A 58 -3.28 -0.68 22.17
N ILE A 59 -2.35 -1.25 22.96
CA ILE A 59 -1.00 -0.72 23.14
C ILE A 59 -0.24 -0.73 21.82
N GLY A 60 -0.24 -1.85 21.09
CA GLY A 60 0.42 -1.99 19.80
C GLY A 60 -0.08 -0.96 18.80
N TRP A 61 -1.39 -0.81 18.66
CA TRP A 61 -1.97 0.18 17.78
C TRP A 61 -1.73 1.62 18.23
N ALA A 62 -1.62 1.89 19.54
CA ALA A 62 -1.21 3.21 20.03
C ALA A 62 0.22 3.55 19.57
N MET A 63 1.15 2.58 19.58
CA MET A 63 2.50 2.78 19.05
C MET A 63 2.51 3.00 17.54
N VAL A 64 1.69 2.26 16.78
CA VAL A 64 1.54 2.45 15.33
C VAL A 64 0.99 3.84 14.99
N ARG A 65 -0.03 4.31 15.73
CA ARG A 65 -0.56 5.69 15.55
C ARG A 65 0.52 6.73 15.84
N ARG A 66 1.25 6.57 16.92
CA ARG A 66 2.33 7.50 17.31
C ARG A 66 3.43 7.55 16.25
N LEU A 67 3.93 6.40 15.82
CA LEU A 67 4.92 6.32 14.73
C LEU A 67 4.42 7.03 13.47
N SER A 68 3.18 6.77 13.08
CA SER A 68 2.58 7.33 11.87
C SER A 68 2.41 8.85 11.98
N THR A 69 2.01 9.36 13.15
CA THR A 69 1.88 10.81 13.37
C THR A 69 3.25 11.49 13.33
N GLU A 70 4.28 10.91 13.97
CA GLU A 70 5.66 11.43 13.93
C GLU A 70 6.22 11.45 12.50
N ALA A 71 5.94 10.42 11.70
CA ALA A 71 6.33 10.39 10.29
C ALA A 71 5.53 11.39 9.42
N ALA A 72 4.24 11.61 9.71
CA ALA A 72 3.43 12.59 9.03
C ALA A 72 3.95 14.01 9.23
N GLU A 73 4.44 14.34 10.43
CA GLU A 73 5.03 15.66 10.71
C GLU A 73 6.27 15.94 9.85
N LEU A 74 7.12 14.94 9.58
CA LEU A 74 8.28 15.10 8.68
C LEU A 74 7.87 15.44 7.25
N LEU A 75 6.72 14.97 6.81
CA LEU A 75 6.19 15.18 5.47
C LEU A 75 5.34 16.45 5.36
N ARG A 76 5.00 17.10 6.48
CA ARG A 76 4.12 18.24 6.54
C ARG A 76 4.56 19.42 5.66
N PRO A 77 5.86 19.80 5.57
CA PRO A 77 6.29 20.87 4.68
C PRO A 77 5.97 20.60 3.20
N ALA A 78 6.13 19.35 2.74
CA ALA A 78 5.78 18.98 1.37
C ALA A 78 4.25 19.01 1.12
N PHE A 79 3.46 18.66 2.14
CA PHE A 79 2.00 18.72 2.06
C PHE A 79 1.50 20.16 1.93
N ASP A 80 2.00 21.05 2.77
CA ASP A 80 1.58 22.46 2.79
C ASP A 80 2.05 23.18 1.51
N ALA A 81 3.17 22.79 0.92
CA ALA A 81 3.69 23.36 -0.33
C ALA A 81 3.00 22.80 -1.59
N GLY A 82 2.44 21.60 -1.54
CA GLY A 82 1.87 20.87 -2.67
C GLY A 82 0.34 20.86 -2.71
N ASP A 83 -0.35 21.80 -2.05
CA ASP A 83 -1.81 21.89 -1.97
C ASP A 83 -2.49 20.56 -1.59
N GLY A 84 -1.83 19.77 -0.72
CA GLY A 84 -2.31 18.48 -0.24
C GLY A 84 -2.15 17.30 -1.23
N ARG A 85 -1.57 17.51 -2.40
CA ARG A 85 -1.30 16.44 -3.37
C ARG A 85 -0.14 15.55 -2.91
N ASP A 86 0.93 16.16 -2.44
CA ASP A 86 2.14 15.52 -1.93
C ASP A 86 2.22 15.63 -0.39
N GLY A 87 3.28 15.15 0.22
CA GLY A 87 3.51 15.24 1.65
C GLY A 87 2.64 14.30 2.50
N ARG A 88 2.09 13.22 1.92
CA ARG A 88 1.17 12.33 2.60
C ARG A 88 1.87 11.15 3.26
N LEU A 89 1.42 10.81 4.46
CA LEU A 89 1.73 9.53 5.12
C LEU A 89 0.56 8.57 5.00
N SER A 90 0.83 7.38 4.51
CA SER A 90 -0.18 6.34 4.35
C SER A 90 -0.11 5.31 5.50
N ILE A 91 -1.09 5.37 6.41
CA ILE A 91 -1.30 4.40 7.49
C ILE A 91 -2.31 3.33 7.05
N GLN A 92 -2.15 2.08 7.49
CA GLN A 92 -3.06 0.99 7.13
C GLN A 92 -4.02 0.67 8.29
N VAL A 93 -5.30 0.46 7.96
CA VAL A 93 -6.30 -0.09 8.90
C VAL A 93 -5.91 -1.50 9.36
N ASP A 94 -6.45 -1.93 10.50
CA ASP A 94 -6.24 -3.28 11.02
C ASP A 94 -6.72 -4.33 9.99
N PRO A 95 -5.81 -5.17 9.45
CA PRO A 95 -6.17 -6.15 8.44
C PRO A 95 -7.15 -7.23 8.94
N ARG A 96 -7.34 -7.36 10.24
CA ARG A 96 -8.32 -8.28 10.84
C ARG A 96 -9.76 -7.84 10.60
N LEU A 97 -9.98 -6.55 10.30
CA LEU A 97 -11.30 -5.98 9.98
C LEU A 97 -11.76 -6.26 8.55
N HIS A 98 -11.03 -7.03 7.76
CA HIS A 98 -11.25 -7.23 6.31
C HIS A 98 -12.62 -7.80 5.92
N THR A 99 -13.41 -8.28 6.89
CA THR A 99 -14.77 -8.80 6.70
C THR A 99 -15.86 -7.87 7.27
N ASP A 100 -15.47 -6.75 7.89
CA ASP A 100 -16.37 -5.80 8.52
C ASP A 100 -16.22 -4.42 7.88
N ARG A 101 -17.16 -4.09 6.98
CA ARG A 101 -17.19 -2.82 6.24
C ARG A 101 -17.24 -1.61 7.17
N ASP A 102 -18.11 -1.65 8.16
CA ASP A 102 -18.34 -0.48 9.01
C ASP A 102 -17.15 -0.25 9.96
N ALA A 103 -16.58 -1.32 10.50
CA ALA A 103 -15.35 -1.21 11.30
C ALA A 103 -14.16 -0.66 10.47
N LEU A 104 -14.02 -1.07 9.21
CA LEU A 104 -13.01 -0.50 8.29
C LEU A 104 -13.21 1.00 8.07
N VAL A 105 -14.47 1.43 7.87
CA VAL A 105 -14.81 2.85 7.67
C VAL A 105 -14.53 3.67 8.92
N GLU A 106 -14.99 3.22 10.09
CA GLU A 106 -14.78 3.96 11.35
C GLU A 106 -13.28 4.09 11.68
N GLN A 107 -12.51 3.03 11.52
CA GLN A 107 -11.06 3.11 11.74
C GLN A 107 -10.37 3.98 10.68
N ALA A 108 -10.85 3.99 9.43
CA ALA A 108 -10.31 4.87 8.41
C ALA A 108 -10.55 6.35 8.73
N VAL A 109 -11.74 6.69 9.24
CA VAL A 109 -12.06 8.06 9.72
C VAL A 109 -11.19 8.43 10.91
N GLU A 110 -11.05 7.53 11.90
CA GLU A 110 -10.16 7.72 13.04
C GLU A 110 -8.71 8.01 12.58
N PHE A 111 -8.16 7.17 11.73
CA PHE A 111 -6.78 7.31 11.27
C PHE A 111 -6.56 8.55 10.40
N HIS A 112 -7.53 8.92 9.58
CA HIS A 112 -7.47 10.15 8.82
C HIS A 112 -7.39 11.40 9.71
N SER A 113 -8.03 11.36 10.89
CA SER A 113 -8.03 12.47 11.85
C SER A 113 -6.72 12.67 12.60
N LEU A 114 -5.77 11.71 12.54
CA LEU A 114 -4.51 11.77 13.28
C LEU A 114 -3.59 12.90 12.81
N ALA A 115 -3.62 13.24 11.52
CA ALA A 115 -2.88 14.37 10.95
C ALA A 115 -3.52 14.82 9.62
N PRO A 116 -3.42 16.12 9.25
CA PRO A 116 -4.07 16.63 8.02
C PRO A 116 -3.55 15.99 6.74
N ASN A 117 -2.33 15.49 6.75
CA ASN A 117 -1.69 14.81 5.61
C ASN A 117 -1.77 13.28 5.71
N MET A 118 -2.63 12.74 6.55
CA MET A 118 -2.85 11.31 6.64
C MET A 118 -3.67 10.80 5.45
N ILE A 119 -3.24 9.69 4.86
CA ILE A 119 -3.98 8.90 3.87
C ILE A 119 -4.11 7.47 4.39
N VAL A 120 -5.28 6.84 4.21
CA VAL A 120 -5.57 5.58 4.90
C VAL A 120 -5.62 4.41 3.93
N LYS A 121 -4.81 3.36 4.21
CA LYS A 121 -4.81 2.12 3.44
C LYS A 121 -5.97 1.22 3.83
N ILE A 122 -6.79 0.84 2.83
CA ILE A 122 -7.85 -0.15 2.94
C ILE A 122 -7.59 -1.28 1.91
N PRO A 123 -7.71 -2.58 2.29
CA PRO A 123 -7.46 -3.69 1.37
C PRO A 123 -8.54 -3.76 0.27
N ALA A 124 -8.12 -4.01 -0.98
CA ALA A 124 -9.00 -4.13 -2.15
C ALA A 124 -9.67 -5.52 -2.22
N THR A 125 -10.43 -5.87 -1.18
CA THR A 125 -11.38 -6.98 -1.14
C THR A 125 -12.78 -6.46 -1.46
N LYS A 126 -13.78 -7.32 -1.68
CA LYS A 126 -15.18 -6.88 -1.87
C LYS A 126 -15.63 -5.94 -0.75
N VAL A 127 -15.47 -6.36 0.49
CA VAL A 127 -15.84 -5.56 1.68
C VAL A 127 -15.02 -4.27 1.75
N GLY A 128 -13.72 -4.34 1.41
CA GLY A 128 -12.85 -3.17 1.34
C GLY A 128 -13.25 -2.17 0.26
N ILE A 129 -13.74 -2.61 -0.91
CA ILE A 129 -14.26 -1.74 -1.97
C ILE A 129 -15.49 -0.97 -1.48
N GLU A 130 -16.41 -1.63 -0.78
CA GLU A 130 -17.59 -1.00 -0.18
C GLU A 130 -17.17 0.02 0.91
N ALA A 131 -16.15 -0.30 1.71
CA ALA A 131 -15.61 0.60 2.72
C ALA A 131 -14.89 1.81 2.09
N ILE A 132 -14.16 1.62 0.98
CA ILE A 132 -13.48 2.69 0.24
C ILE A 132 -14.48 3.74 -0.26
N GLU A 133 -15.61 3.33 -0.83
CA GLU A 133 -16.65 4.26 -1.27
C GLU A 133 -17.18 5.11 -0.11
N GLU A 134 -17.55 4.49 1.00
CA GLU A 134 -18.11 5.20 2.15
C GLU A 134 -17.09 6.09 2.85
N ALA A 135 -15.86 5.60 3.06
CA ALA A 135 -14.79 6.40 3.66
C ALA A 135 -14.43 7.61 2.78
N THR A 136 -14.41 7.44 1.45
CA THR A 136 -14.22 8.56 0.50
C THR A 136 -15.36 9.57 0.64
N PHE A 137 -16.61 9.13 0.69
CA PHE A 137 -17.75 10.02 0.95
C PHE A 137 -17.61 10.79 2.26
N ARG A 138 -17.08 10.18 3.32
CA ARG A 138 -16.80 10.85 4.60
C ARG A 138 -15.57 11.78 4.58
N GLY A 139 -14.87 11.87 3.46
CA GLY A 139 -13.74 12.79 3.27
C GLY A 139 -12.38 12.21 3.58
N VAL A 140 -12.28 10.90 3.77
CA VAL A 140 -11.00 10.21 3.97
C VAL A 140 -10.26 10.10 2.65
N SER A 141 -9.01 10.58 2.58
CA SER A 141 -8.12 10.26 1.47
C SER A 141 -7.70 8.79 1.56
N ILE A 142 -8.02 8.01 0.54
CA ILE A 142 -7.81 6.56 0.51
C ILE A 142 -6.53 6.20 -0.24
N ASN A 143 -5.78 5.22 0.29
CA ASN A 143 -4.82 4.44 -0.46
C ASN A 143 -5.28 2.98 -0.48
N ALA A 144 -5.85 2.49 -1.59
CA ALA A 144 -6.20 1.08 -1.68
C ALA A 144 -4.92 0.23 -1.65
N THR A 145 -4.94 -0.89 -0.94
CA THR A 145 -3.81 -1.83 -0.82
C THR A 145 -4.27 -3.28 -0.96
N VAL A 146 -3.35 -4.23 -0.87
CA VAL A 146 -3.67 -5.65 -1.13
C VAL A 146 -4.33 -5.80 -2.50
N SER A 147 -3.83 -5.03 -3.46
CA SER A 147 -4.27 -4.98 -4.85
C SER A 147 -3.13 -5.43 -5.77
N PHE A 148 -3.45 -6.30 -6.71
CA PHE A 148 -2.51 -7.00 -7.57
C PHE A 148 -2.99 -7.09 -9.02
N THR A 149 -4.25 -6.78 -9.27
CA THR A 149 -4.95 -7.11 -10.50
C THR A 149 -5.62 -5.88 -11.10
N VAL A 150 -5.73 -5.84 -12.43
CA VAL A 150 -6.48 -4.80 -13.14
C VAL A 150 -7.94 -4.72 -12.65
N PRO A 151 -8.68 -5.84 -12.48
CA PRO A 151 -10.04 -5.79 -11.91
C PRO A 151 -10.13 -5.11 -10.55
N GLN A 152 -9.19 -5.40 -9.63
CA GLN A 152 -9.16 -4.74 -8.31
C GLN A 152 -8.95 -3.24 -8.46
N THR A 153 -8.02 -2.80 -9.32
CA THR A 153 -7.76 -1.37 -9.51
C THR A 153 -8.94 -0.63 -10.11
N ILE A 154 -9.66 -1.24 -11.06
CA ILE A 154 -10.89 -0.67 -11.63
C ILE A 154 -11.97 -0.54 -10.55
N ALA A 155 -12.22 -1.60 -9.76
CA ALA A 155 -13.23 -1.57 -8.70
C ALA A 155 -12.92 -0.50 -7.64
N VAL A 156 -11.64 -0.34 -7.28
CA VAL A 156 -11.16 0.75 -6.40
C VAL A 156 -11.45 2.11 -7.00
N ALA A 157 -11.09 2.34 -8.27
CA ALA A 157 -11.30 3.61 -8.94
C ALA A 157 -12.78 3.98 -8.97
N GLU A 158 -13.62 3.04 -9.37
CA GLU A 158 -15.07 3.24 -9.43
C GLU A 158 -15.69 3.52 -8.06
N ALA A 159 -15.22 2.86 -6.99
CA ALA A 159 -15.67 3.12 -5.62
C ALA A 159 -15.27 4.54 -5.15
N VAL A 160 -14.03 4.95 -5.43
CA VAL A 160 -13.56 6.31 -5.13
C VAL A 160 -14.37 7.34 -5.90
N GLU A 161 -14.59 7.15 -7.22
CA GLU A 161 -15.39 8.08 -8.02
C GLU A 161 -16.83 8.20 -7.51
N ARG A 162 -17.48 7.08 -7.13
CA ARG A 162 -18.82 7.14 -6.50
C ARG A 162 -18.79 7.89 -5.18
N GLY A 163 -17.79 7.65 -4.32
CA GLY A 163 -17.63 8.35 -3.05
C GLY A 163 -17.44 9.86 -3.23
N LEU A 164 -16.57 10.27 -4.17
CA LEU A 164 -16.35 11.68 -4.51
C LEU A 164 -17.61 12.33 -5.08
N THR A 165 -18.29 11.68 -6.02
CA THR A 165 -19.53 12.19 -6.62
C THR A 165 -20.64 12.37 -5.59
N ARG A 166 -20.80 11.40 -4.66
CA ARG A 166 -21.75 11.52 -3.54
C ARG A 166 -21.42 12.72 -2.65
N ARG A 167 -20.13 12.95 -2.40
CA ARG A 167 -19.64 14.04 -1.56
C ARG A 167 -19.90 15.40 -2.22
N GLU A 168 -19.59 15.55 -3.49
CA GLU A 168 -19.85 16.74 -4.30
C GLU A 168 -21.36 17.05 -4.40
N ALA A 169 -22.19 16.03 -4.56
CA ALA A 169 -23.64 16.16 -4.64
C ALA A 169 -24.28 16.77 -3.39
N VAL A 170 -23.63 16.67 -2.23
CA VAL A 170 -24.08 17.31 -0.97
C VAL A 170 -23.29 18.57 -0.62
N GLY A 171 -22.50 19.10 -1.56
CA GLY A 171 -21.76 20.35 -1.42
C GLY A 171 -20.51 20.27 -0.56
N LEU A 172 -19.95 19.10 -0.32
CA LEU A 172 -18.72 18.91 0.45
C LEU A 172 -17.48 19.00 -0.47
N ASP A 173 -16.42 19.63 0.02
CA ASP A 173 -15.18 19.82 -0.75
C ASP A 173 -14.43 18.50 -0.97
N THR A 174 -13.90 18.34 -2.19
CA THR A 174 -13.07 17.21 -2.62
C THR A 174 -11.67 17.67 -3.10
N SER A 175 -11.41 18.97 -3.18
CA SER A 175 -10.22 19.54 -3.81
C SER A 175 -8.91 19.14 -3.12
N SER A 176 -8.93 18.97 -1.80
CA SER A 176 -7.77 18.56 -1.00
C SER A 176 -7.61 17.03 -0.89
N MET A 177 -8.53 16.26 -1.48
CA MET A 177 -8.44 14.80 -1.44
C MET A 177 -7.45 14.28 -2.48
N GLY A 178 -6.57 13.34 -2.07
CA GLY A 178 -5.55 12.77 -2.93
C GLY A 178 -5.61 11.24 -2.92
N PRO A 179 -6.67 10.61 -3.47
CA PRO A 179 -6.80 9.16 -3.43
C PRO A 179 -5.75 8.46 -4.28
N VAL A 180 -5.33 7.28 -3.82
CA VAL A 180 -4.27 6.46 -4.44
C VAL A 180 -4.72 5.00 -4.46
N CYS A 181 -4.32 4.26 -5.50
CA CYS A 181 -4.42 2.80 -5.55
C CYS A 181 -3.01 2.19 -5.67
N THR A 182 -2.60 1.46 -4.64
CA THR A 182 -1.32 0.75 -4.64
C THR A 182 -1.45 -0.60 -5.33
N ILE A 183 -0.70 -0.82 -6.40
CA ILE A 183 -0.46 -2.14 -6.98
C ILE A 183 0.84 -2.68 -6.37
N MET A 184 0.77 -3.81 -5.68
CA MET A 184 1.93 -4.45 -5.05
C MET A 184 2.64 -5.34 -6.08
N VAL A 185 3.26 -4.70 -7.08
CA VAL A 185 3.79 -5.33 -8.29
C VAL A 185 4.69 -6.54 -8.01
N GLY A 186 5.67 -6.42 -7.13
CA GLY A 186 6.58 -7.54 -6.84
C GLY A 186 5.94 -8.67 -6.04
N ARG A 187 4.85 -8.44 -5.33
CA ARG A 187 4.12 -9.54 -4.68
C ARG A 187 3.26 -10.32 -5.67
N LEU A 188 2.84 -9.70 -6.78
CA LEU A 188 2.25 -10.44 -7.90
C LEU A 188 3.28 -11.34 -8.55
N ASP A 189 4.50 -10.83 -8.80
CA ASP A 189 5.60 -11.64 -9.33
C ASP A 189 5.92 -12.83 -8.42
N ASP A 190 6.00 -12.59 -7.10
CA ASP A 190 6.22 -13.65 -6.10
C ASP A 190 5.11 -14.72 -6.16
N TRP A 191 3.85 -14.29 -6.31
CA TRP A 191 2.73 -15.21 -6.41
C TRP A 191 2.81 -16.05 -7.68
N LEU A 192 3.06 -15.45 -8.82
CA LEU A 192 3.13 -16.16 -10.09
C LEU A 192 4.33 -17.12 -10.16
N LYS A 193 5.43 -16.84 -9.47
CA LYS A 193 6.53 -17.80 -9.28
C LYS A 193 6.07 -19.03 -8.50
N ILE A 194 5.21 -18.85 -7.49
CA ILE A 194 4.62 -19.98 -6.75
C ILE A 194 3.68 -20.79 -7.63
N VAL A 195 2.82 -20.10 -8.41
CA VAL A 195 1.90 -20.75 -9.36
C VAL A 195 2.67 -21.54 -10.42
N ALA A 196 3.65 -20.93 -11.07
CA ALA A 196 4.48 -21.60 -12.07
C ALA A 196 5.15 -22.87 -11.51
N LYS A 197 5.71 -22.78 -10.29
CA LYS A 197 6.32 -23.92 -9.62
C LYS A 197 5.29 -25.03 -9.28
N ARG A 198 4.14 -24.64 -8.74
CA ARG A 198 3.05 -25.56 -8.39
C ARG A 198 2.54 -26.35 -9.59
N ASP A 199 2.37 -25.63 -10.72
CA ASP A 199 1.73 -26.18 -11.93
C ASP A 199 2.76 -26.76 -12.91
N GLY A 200 4.04 -26.79 -12.55
CA GLY A 200 5.11 -27.35 -13.38
C GLY A 200 5.40 -26.55 -14.66
N VAL A 201 5.06 -25.26 -14.67
CA VAL A 201 5.30 -24.37 -15.83
C VAL A 201 6.75 -23.91 -15.83
N VAL A 202 7.46 -24.20 -16.93
CA VAL A 202 8.85 -23.76 -17.14
C VAL A 202 8.84 -22.54 -18.07
N LEU A 203 9.40 -21.45 -17.60
CA LEU A 203 9.51 -20.18 -18.32
C LEU A 203 10.97 -19.76 -18.43
N ASP A 204 11.30 -18.97 -19.43
CA ASP A 204 12.62 -18.37 -19.55
C ASP A 204 12.93 -17.48 -18.33
N PRO A 205 14.20 -17.42 -17.87
CA PRO A 205 14.60 -16.56 -16.79
C PRO A 205 14.20 -15.10 -17.03
N GLY A 206 13.67 -14.44 -15.99
CA GLY A 206 13.30 -13.03 -16.02
C GLY A 206 11.89 -12.73 -16.55
N MET A 207 11.17 -13.68 -17.14
CA MET A 207 9.82 -13.40 -17.66
C MET A 207 8.82 -13.03 -16.56
N LEU A 208 8.88 -13.72 -15.43
CA LEU A 208 7.98 -13.48 -14.29
C LEU A 208 8.20 -12.11 -13.61
N GLU A 209 9.36 -11.50 -13.78
CA GLU A 209 9.71 -10.18 -13.28
C GLU A 209 8.96 -9.04 -14.00
N TRP A 210 8.30 -9.34 -15.13
CA TRP A 210 7.49 -8.39 -15.90
C TRP A 210 6.00 -8.42 -15.55
N ALA A 211 5.54 -9.41 -14.81
CA ALA A 211 4.10 -9.62 -14.61
C ALA A 211 3.45 -8.44 -13.88
N GLY A 212 4.02 -7.98 -12.77
CA GLY A 212 3.55 -6.81 -12.05
C GLY A 212 3.65 -5.52 -12.87
N VAL A 213 4.71 -5.38 -13.67
CA VAL A 213 4.87 -4.24 -14.59
C VAL A 213 3.78 -4.23 -15.64
N ALA A 214 3.47 -5.38 -16.26
CA ALA A 214 2.42 -5.50 -17.27
C ALA A 214 1.05 -5.11 -16.71
N VAL A 215 0.68 -5.65 -15.55
CA VAL A 215 -0.58 -5.31 -14.86
C VAL A 215 -0.64 -3.83 -14.51
N PHE A 216 0.46 -3.25 -14.02
CA PHE A 216 0.50 -1.82 -13.70
C PHE A 216 0.29 -0.94 -14.94
N LYS A 217 0.97 -1.24 -16.03
CA LYS A 217 0.83 -0.50 -17.30
C LYS A 217 -0.58 -0.60 -17.89
N GLU A 218 -1.19 -1.78 -17.84
CA GLU A 218 -2.58 -1.96 -18.30
C GLU A 218 -3.56 -1.18 -17.41
N ALA A 219 -3.40 -1.24 -16.09
CA ALA A 219 -4.19 -0.43 -15.18
C ALA A 219 -4.00 1.07 -15.44
N TYR A 220 -2.77 1.52 -15.68
CA TYR A 220 -2.47 2.92 -16.01
C TYR A 220 -3.18 3.36 -17.30
N ARG A 221 -3.09 2.57 -18.38
CA ARG A 221 -3.78 2.83 -19.63
C ARG A 221 -5.30 3.01 -19.43
N ILE A 222 -5.92 2.10 -18.68
CA ILE A 222 -7.36 2.16 -18.38
C ILE A 222 -7.70 3.39 -17.55
N TYR A 223 -6.86 3.75 -16.59
CA TYR A 223 -7.06 4.95 -15.76
C TYR A 223 -7.04 6.23 -16.59
N GLN A 224 -6.09 6.33 -17.54
CA GLN A 224 -6.02 7.47 -18.44
C GLN A 224 -7.25 7.51 -19.39
N GLU A 225 -7.63 6.38 -19.96
CA GLU A 225 -8.78 6.30 -20.88
C GLU A 225 -10.11 6.66 -20.21
N ARG A 226 -10.29 6.25 -18.93
CA ARG A 226 -11.52 6.51 -18.18
C ARG A 226 -11.49 7.82 -17.39
N GLY A 227 -10.35 8.50 -17.32
CA GLY A 227 -10.19 9.77 -16.61
C GLY A 227 -10.40 9.66 -15.10
N TYR A 228 -9.99 8.56 -14.48
CA TYR A 228 -10.11 8.40 -13.03
C TYR A 228 -9.23 9.39 -12.27
N ARG A 229 -9.76 9.97 -11.18
CA ARG A 229 -9.10 11.01 -10.38
C ARG A 229 -8.03 10.48 -9.45
N LEU A 230 -8.04 9.19 -9.09
CA LEU A 230 -7.02 8.63 -8.22
C LEU A 230 -5.76 8.21 -8.99
N ARG A 231 -4.60 8.31 -8.32
CA ARG A 231 -3.31 7.92 -8.89
C ARG A 231 -2.96 6.47 -8.56
N LEU A 232 -2.28 5.81 -9.50
CA LEU A 232 -1.67 4.51 -9.23
C LEU A 232 -0.34 4.66 -8.49
N LEU A 233 -0.05 3.69 -7.60
CA LEU A 233 1.19 3.60 -6.86
C LEU A 233 1.81 2.22 -7.05
N SER A 234 3.09 2.17 -7.48
CA SER A 234 3.89 0.95 -7.53
C SER A 234 4.64 0.73 -6.22
N ALA A 235 4.45 -0.44 -5.61
CA ALA A 235 5.10 -0.82 -4.35
C ALA A 235 5.57 -2.27 -4.32
N ALA A 236 6.27 -2.64 -3.24
CA ALA A 236 6.77 -4.00 -2.98
C ALA A 236 7.79 -4.49 -4.01
N PHE A 237 8.84 -3.73 -4.23
CA PHE A 237 9.85 -3.96 -5.26
C PHE A 237 10.60 -5.29 -5.09
N ARG A 238 10.89 -5.94 -6.26
CA ARG A 238 11.72 -7.14 -6.38
C ARG A 238 12.82 -6.99 -7.43
N ASN A 239 12.67 -6.01 -8.32
CA ASN A 239 13.64 -5.70 -9.37
C ASN A 239 13.54 -4.21 -9.72
N HIS A 240 14.47 -3.68 -10.53
CA HIS A 240 14.51 -2.27 -10.89
C HIS A 240 13.37 -1.85 -11.82
N MET A 241 12.78 -2.79 -12.61
CA MET A 241 11.70 -2.46 -13.55
C MET A 241 10.43 -1.99 -12.85
N HIS A 242 10.25 -2.32 -11.56
CA HIS A 242 9.16 -1.78 -10.72
C HIS A 242 9.26 -0.27 -10.52
N TRP A 243 10.37 0.34 -10.91
CA TRP A 243 10.62 1.77 -11.02
C TRP A 243 10.88 2.16 -12.47
N SER A 244 11.97 1.62 -13.11
CA SER A 244 12.46 2.12 -14.39
C SER A 244 11.48 1.94 -15.55
N ALA A 245 10.65 0.90 -15.54
CA ALA A 245 9.63 0.69 -16.56
C ALA A 245 8.35 1.53 -16.36
N LEU A 246 8.23 2.27 -15.25
CA LEU A 246 7.02 3.02 -14.86
C LEU A 246 7.26 4.54 -14.80
N ILE A 247 8.40 5.02 -15.26
CA ILE A 247 8.75 6.44 -15.28
C ILE A 247 7.96 7.18 -16.36
N GLY A 248 7.53 8.41 -16.08
CA GLY A 248 6.97 9.37 -17.05
C GLY A 248 5.47 9.57 -16.97
N GLY A 249 4.73 8.80 -16.14
CA GLY A 249 3.30 8.99 -15.93
C GLY A 249 2.96 9.77 -14.64
N ASP A 250 1.68 10.16 -14.49
CA ASP A 250 1.16 10.65 -13.21
C ASP A 250 0.91 9.47 -12.25
N VAL A 251 2.00 8.88 -11.82
CA VAL A 251 2.03 7.72 -10.94
C VAL A 251 2.94 7.97 -9.73
N ILE A 252 2.74 7.22 -8.68
CA ILE A 252 3.58 7.25 -7.49
C ILE A 252 4.46 6.00 -7.50
N ILE A 253 5.75 6.19 -7.28
CA ILE A 253 6.72 5.12 -7.12
C ILE A 253 7.13 5.08 -5.66
N SER A 254 6.91 3.95 -4.97
CA SER A 254 7.17 3.78 -3.54
C SER A 254 8.12 2.60 -3.27
N PRO A 255 9.44 2.78 -3.49
CA PRO A 255 10.42 1.76 -3.18
C PRO A 255 10.63 1.64 -1.67
N PRO A 256 10.90 0.44 -1.13
CA PRO A 256 11.53 0.28 0.16
C PRO A 256 12.84 1.08 0.25
N PHE A 257 13.18 1.61 1.42
CA PHE A 257 14.36 2.47 1.61
C PHE A 257 15.66 1.85 1.05
N ALA A 258 15.86 0.54 1.27
CA ALA A 258 17.01 -0.18 0.72
C ALA A 258 17.04 -0.14 -0.83
N TRP A 259 15.89 -0.25 -1.48
CA TRP A 259 15.78 -0.10 -2.94
C TRP A 259 16.04 1.34 -3.38
N GLY A 260 15.56 2.35 -2.66
CA GLY A 260 15.86 3.75 -2.93
C GLY A 260 17.38 4.02 -2.97
N ARG A 261 18.11 3.46 -2.00
CA ARG A 261 19.58 3.52 -1.99
C ARG A 261 20.23 2.86 -3.21
N LEU A 262 19.76 1.67 -3.59
CA LEU A 262 20.30 0.93 -4.74
C LEU A 262 20.03 1.67 -6.05
N LEU A 263 18.82 2.20 -6.22
CA LEU A 263 18.44 2.96 -7.42
C LEU A 263 19.25 4.25 -7.56
N ASN A 264 19.44 5.00 -6.47
CA ASN A 264 20.26 6.21 -6.47
C ASN A 264 21.75 5.94 -6.74
N ALA A 265 22.24 4.73 -6.46
CA ALA A 265 23.61 4.31 -6.71
C ALA A 265 23.79 3.56 -8.05
N SER A 266 22.71 3.35 -8.80
CA SER A 266 22.74 2.59 -10.06
C SER A 266 23.06 3.48 -11.26
N ASP A 267 23.56 2.85 -12.33
CA ASP A 267 23.78 3.47 -13.64
C ASP A 267 22.55 3.38 -14.56
N ILE A 268 21.35 3.11 -14.00
CA ILE A 268 20.13 2.98 -14.78
C ILE A 268 19.61 4.37 -15.13
N ASP A 269 19.57 4.69 -16.41
CA ASP A 269 19.02 5.96 -16.90
C ASP A 269 17.51 6.07 -16.62
N PRO A 270 17.07 7.16 -15.97
CA PRO A 270 15.65 7.39 -15.67
C PRO A 270 14.91 7.94 -16.91
N VAL A 271 14.67 7.11 -17.90
CA VAL A 271 13.97 7.51 -19.13
C VAL A 271 12.45 7.26 -19.02
N PRO A 272 11.59 8.12 -19.61
CA PRO A 272 10.16 7.87 -19.70
C PRO A 272 9.86 6.53 -20.37
N SER A 273 9.17 5.64 -19.65
CA SER A 273 8.97 4.24 -20.09
C SER A 273 7.58 3.70 -19.80
N ILE A 274 6.72 4.46 -19.10
CA ILE A 274 5.38 3.97 -18.69
C ILE A 274 4.53 3.56 -19.90
N GLU A 275 4.64 4.28 -21.01
CA GLU A 275 3.88 4.01 -22.23
C GLU A 275 4.56 2.99 -23.15
N THR A 276 5.82 2.64 -22.89
CA THR A 276 6.51 1.59 -23.65
C THR A 276 5.89 0.24 -23.31
N PRO A 277 5.34 -0.52 -24.25
CA PRO A 277 4.70 -1.79 -23.94
C PRO A 277 5.69 -2.82 -23.38
N VAL A 278 5.19 -3.76 -22.61
CA VAL A 278 5.94 -4.98 -22.27
C VAL A 278 6.19 -5.76 -23.56
N PRO A 279 7.38 -6.35 -23.75
CA PRO A 279 7.65 -7.12 -24.97
C PRO A 279 6.59 -8.21 -25.22
N ASP A 280 6.02 -8.25 -26.43
CA ASP A 280 4.91 -9.13 -26.79
C ASP A 280 5.19 -10.59 -26.43
N ARG A 281 6.41 -11.09 -26.74
CA ARG A 281 6.82 -12.45 -26.39
C ARG A 281 6.65 -12.74 -24.91
N ILE A 282 6.95 -11.80 -24.01
CA ILE A 282 6.83 -11.97 -22.57
C ILE A 282 5.36 -12.01 -22.19
N HIS A 283 4.59 -11.02 -22.64
CA HIS A 283 3.15 -10.93 -22.36
C HIS A 283 2.42 -12.20 -22.85
N GLU A 284 2.60 -12.59 -24.11
CA GLU A 284 1.96 -13.77 -24.70
C GLU A 284 2.34 -15.07 -23.97
N THR A 285 3.61 -15.21 -23.56
CA THR A 285 4.06 -16.38 -22.80
C THR A 285 3.40 -16.44 -21.43
N LEU A 286 3.39 -15.36 -20.67
CA LEU A 286 2.73 -15.30 -19.36
C LEU A 286 1.22 -15.54 -19.51
N TYR A 287 0.59 -14.92 -20.51
CA TYR A 287 -0.84 -15.00 -20.76
C TYR A 287 -1.29 -16.42 -21.17
N SER A 288 -0.52 -17.13 -21.99
CA SER A 288 -0.85 -18.48 -22.42
C SER A 288 -0.63 -19.55 -21.36
N HIS A 289 0.38 -19.39 -20.49
CA HIS A 289 0.79 -20.44 -19.56
C HIS A 289 0.30 -20.26 -18.11
N LEU A 290 -0.06 -19.02 -17.71
CA LEU A 290 -0.42 -18.70 -16.33
C LEU A 290 -1.87 -18.18 -16.23
N PRO A 291 -2.84 -19.01 -15.88
CA PRO A 291 -4.23 -18.56 -15.69
C PRO A 291 -4.36 -17.41 -14.69
N ASP A 292 -3.58 -17.43 -13.61
CA ASP A 292 -3.59 -16.36 -12.60
C ASP A 292 -3.05 -15.03 -13.16
N TYR A 293 -2.14 -15.07 -14.16
CA TYR A 293 -1.71 -13.85 -14.85
C TYR A 293 -2.83 -13.29 -15.74
N ARG A 294 -3.53 -14.14 -16.52
CA ARG A 294 -4.70 -13.68 -17.29
C ARG A 294 -5.76 -13.06 -16.39
N ALA A 295 -6.08 -13.74 -15.30
CA ALA A 295 -7.03 -13.26 -14.30
C ALA A 295 -6.62 -11.91 -13.71
N ALA A 296 -5.31 -11.67 -13.51
CA ALA A 296 -4.80 -10.41 -13.00
C ALA A 296 -4.74 -9.30 -14.05
N PHE A 297 -4.51 -9.63 -15.32
CA PHE A 297 -4.31 -8.69 -16.42
C PHE A 297 -5.63 -8.24 -17.06
N ASP A 298 -6.56 -9.17 -17.32
CA ASP A 298 -7.81 -8.87 -18.00
C ASP A 298 -8.75 -8.04 -17.10
N ALA A 299 -9.34 -6.97 -17.64
CA ALA A 299 -10.24 -6.08 -16.91
C ALA A 299 -11.46 -6.78 -16.29
N GLY A 300 -11.90 -7.90 -16.83
CA GLY A 300 -12.96 -8.77 -16.32
C GLY A 300 -12.46 -10.10 -15.77
N GLY A 301 -11.15 -10.23 -15.49
CA GLY A 301 -10.53 -11.51 -15.16
C GLY A 301 -10.91 -12.09 -13.79
N ILE A 302 -11.32 -11.24 -12.85
CA ILE A 302 -11.76 -11.64 -11.49
C ILE A 302 -12.96 -10.78 -11.09
N ALA A 303 -14.03 -11.40 -10.59
CA ALA A 303 -15.16 -10.68 -10.04
C ALA A 303 -14.85 -10.15 -8.62
N PRO A 304 -15.48 -9.04 -8.19
CA PRO A 304 -15.24 -8.49 -6.85
C PRO A 304 -15.47 -9.48 -5.70
N GLU A 305 -16.39 -10.40 -5.87
CA GLU A 305 -16.71 -11.49 -4.93
C GLU A 305 -15.50 -12.39 -4.68
N ASP A 306 -14.64 -12.56 -5.68
CA ASP A 306 -13.50 -13.49 -5.67
C ASP A 306 -12.16 -12.79 -5.37
N PHE A 307 -12.12 -11.46 -5.15
CA PHE A 307 -10.88 -10.73 -4.88
C PHE A 307 -10.11 -11.28 -3.68
N LEU A 308 -10.81 -11.72 -2.63
CA LEU A 308 -10.20 -12.32 -1.46
C LEU A 308 -9.60 -13.70 -1.77
N ASP A 309 -10.16 -14.41 -2.76
CA ASP A 309 -9.73 -15.76 -3.15
C ASP A 309 -8.52 -15.76 -4.08
N PHE A 310 -8.21 -14.62 -4.71
CA PHE A 310 -6.97 -14.49 -5.48
C PHE A 310 -5.74 -14.72 -4.58
N GLY A 311 -4.86 -15.62 -5.00
CA GLY A 311 -3.80 -16.13 -4.14
C GLY A 311 -2.85 -15.06 -3.60
N ALA A 312 -2.48 -14.05 -4.40
CA ALA A 312 -1.65 -12.94 -3.93
C ALA A 312 -2.35 -12.10 -2.85
N THR A 313 -3.68 -11.87 -2.99
CA THR A 313 -4.51 -11.18 -2.01
C THR A 313 -4.52 -11.92 -0.68
N ARG A 314 -4.89 -13.20 -0.73
CA ARG A 314 -4.99 -14.06 0.47
C ARG A 314 -3.65 -14.17 1.19
N ARG A 315 -2.57 -14.41 0.44
CA ARG A 315 -1.21 -14.54 1.00
C ARG A 315 -0.76 -13.26 1.68
N THR A 316 -1.00 -12.09 1.06
CA THR A 316 -0.60 -10.80 1.60
C THR A 316 -1.39 -10.44 2.84
N LEU A 317 -2.71 -10.61 2.80
CA LEU A 317 -3.58 -10.33 3.95
C LEU A 317 -3.22 -11.20 5.15
N ARG A 318 -2.99 -12.50 4.95
CA ARG A 318 -2.50 -13.41 6.01
C ARG A 318 -1.18 -12.92 6.62
N GLY A 319 -0.25 -12.43 5.80
CA GLY A 319 1.02 -11.88 6.28
C GLY A 319 0.83 -10.61 7.12
N PHE A 320 -0.09 -9.75 6.76
CA PHE A 320 -0.40 -8.56 7.55
C PHE A 320 -1.10 -8.90 8.88
N ILE A 321 -2.01 -9.87 8.88
CA ILE A 321 -2.66 -10.38 10.10
C ILE A 321 -1.62 -11.02 11.03
N ALA A 322 -0.69 -11.80 10.49
CA ALA A 322 0.41 -12.38 11.28
C ALA A 322 1.29 -11.28 11.91
N ALA A 323 1.60 -10.21 11.18
CA ALA A 323 2.36 -9.09 11.72
C ALA A 323 1.63 -8.36 12.87
N CYS A 324 0.30 -8.33 12.89
CA CYS A 324 -0.46 -7.82 14.02
C CYS A 324 -0.30 -8.72 15.27
N ALA A 325 -0.34 -10.05 15.09
CA ALA A 325 -0.07 -10.99 16.20
C ALA A 325 1.37 -10.87 16.71
N ASP A 326 2.33 -10.68 15.81
CA ASP A 326 3.74 -10.45 16.19
C ASP A 326 3.92 -9.11 16.93
N LEU A 327 3.14 -8.09 16.61
CA LEU A 327 3.11 -6.81 17.30
C LEU A 327 2.57 -6.98 18.74
N GLU A 328 1.50 -7.72 18.91
CA GLU A 328 0.95 -8.05 20.25
C GLU A 328 1.95 -8.86 21.08
N THR A 329 2.63 -9.83 20.48
CA THR A 329 3.69 -10.59 21.13
C THR A 329 4.85 -9.68 21.56
N TRP A 330 5.29 -8.77 20.69
CA TRP A 330 6.33 -7.79 21.02
C TRP A 330 5.92 -6.87 22.17
N VAL A 331 4.67 -6.43 22.24
CA VAL A 331 4.13 -5.66 23.38
C VAL A 331 4.15 -6.50 24.65
N ARG A 332 3.69 -7.77 24.58
CA ARG A 332 3.68 -8.69 25.74
C ARG A 332 5.07 -8.86 26.33
N ASP A 333 6.08 -9.07 25.49
CA ASP A 333 7.48 -9.25 25.94
C ASP A 333 8.03 -8.01 26.68
N ILE A 334 7.47 -6.83 26.42
CA ILE A 334 7.84 -5.59 27.13
C ILE A 334 7.07 -5.43 28.44
N VAL A 335 5.77 -5.72 28.43
CA VAL A 335 4.86 -5.48 29.56
C VAL A 335 4.90 -6.62 30.58
N LEU A 336 5.03 -7.84 30.10
CA LEU A 336 5.08 -9.08 30.87
C LEU A 336 6.28 -9.90 30.40
N ALA A 337 7.48 -9.41 30.73
CA ALA A 337 8.72 -10.08 30.35
C ALA A 337 8.80 -11.50 30.93
N ASP A 338 9.35 -12.43 30.16
CA ASP A 338 9.60 -13.79 30.62
C ASP A 338 10.56 -13.74 31.85
N PRO A 339 10.18 -14.34 32.99
CA PRO A 339 11.01 -14.34 34.19
C PRO A 339 12.19 -15.33 34.15
N SER A 340 12.31 -16.19 33.09
CA SER A 340 13.34 -17.23 32.97
C SER A 340 14.65 -16.72 32.36
#